data_9cd3df53b587a285809e14234d59c801
#
_entry.id   9cd3df53b587a285809e14234d59c801
#
_cell.length_a   1.000
_cell.length_b   1.000
_cell.length_c   1.000
_cell.angle_alpha   90.00
_cell.angle_beta   90.00
_cell.angle_gamma   90.00
#
_symmetry.space_group_name_H-M   'P 1'
#
loop_
_entity.id
_entity.type
_entity.pdbx_description
1 polymer ?
#
loop_
_entity_poly.entity_id
_entity_poly.type
_entity_poly.pdbx_seq_one_letter_code
_entity_poly.pdbx_strand_id
1 'polypeptide(L)'
;MPVDIRAAIAGAGFGLLTAIGPWFQGLPPAAAAGFAGGLFLTYASIGLLVGLLPDFGRRVRVGALIGFLYSIPGAVFTAVPYPLAQDAPAYYREFVGGGPRALILTLLFGSLAGAIAGGFRKKSS
;
A
#
# COMPACT_ATOMS: atom_id res chain seq x y z
N MET A 1 -8.09 16.68 -15.84
CA MET A 1 -6.73 16.96 -15.37
C MET A 1 -5.80 15.85 -15.80
N PRO A 2 -4.63 16.21 -16.33
CA PRO A 2 -3.66 15.18 -16.68
C PRO A 2 -3.08 14.54 -15.43
N VAL A 3 -3.01 13.21 -15.44
CA VAL A 3 -2.37 12.44 -14.38
C VAL A 3 -0.88 12.37 -14.63
N ASP A 4 -0.06 12.56 -13.60
CA ASP A 4 1.37 12.30 -13.72
C ASP A 4 1.60 10.78 -13.78
N ILE A 5 1.88 10.29 -14.97
CA ILE A 5 2.04 8.87 -15.26
C ILE A 5 3.22 8.27 -14.47
N ARG A 6 4.27 9.04 -14.22
CA ARG A 6 5.43 8.55 -13.47
C ARG A 6 5.06 8.16 -12.05
N ALA A 7 4.26 9.00 -11.38
CA ALA A 7 3.78 8.69 -10.04
C ALA A 7 2.87 7.46 -10.05
N ALA A 8 1.98 7.37 -11.03
CA ALA A 8 1.08 6.22 -11.16
C ALA A 8 1.87 4.91 -11.40
N ILE A 9 2.87 4.94 -12.28
CA ILE A 9 3.72 3.78 -12.57
C ILE A 9 4.54 3.39 -11.32
N ALA A 10 5.07 4.36 -10.60
CA ALA A 10 5.84 4.09 -9.38
C ALA A 10 4.97 3.40 -8.31
N GLY A 11 3.74 3.89 -8.11
CA GLY A 11 2.80 3.25 -7.20
C GLY A 11 2.42 1.85 -7.64
N ALA A 12 2.13 1.65 -8.92
CA ALA A 12 1.83 0.33 -9.48
C ALA A 12 3.03 -0.62 -9.36
N GLY A 13 4.24 -0.14 -9.60
CA GLY A 13 5.47 -0.92 -9.43
C GLY A 13 5.68 -1.36 -7.99
N PHE A 14 5.48 -0.47 -7.03
CA PHE A 14 5.52 -0.80 -5.61
C PHE A 14 4.45 -1.86 -5.27
N GLY A 15 3.25 -1.71 -5.82
CA GLY A 15 2.16 -2.68 -5.65
C GLY A 15 2.51 -4.05 -6.20
N LEU A 16 3.15 -4.12 -7.37
CA LEU A 16 3.62 -5.39 -7.95
C LEU A 16 4.67 -6.06 -7.05
N LEU A 17 5.62 -5.30 -6.54
CA LEU A 17 6.64 -5.84 -5.64
C LEU A 17 6.04 -6.40 -4.35
N THR A 18 5.09 -5.70 -3.74
CA THR A 18 4.43 -6.17 -2.52
C THR A 18 3.49 -7.35 -2.80
N ALA A 19 2.91 -7.43 -4.00
CA ALA A 19 2.01 -8.51 -4.41
C ALA A 19 2.73 -9.86 -4.56
N ILE A 20 4.04 -9.87 -4.66
CA ILE A 20 4.83 -11.11 -4.72
C ILE A 20 4.78 -11.86 -3.38
N GLY A 21 4.81 -11.15 -2.26
CA GLY A 21 4.91 -11.73 -0.92
C GLY A 21 3.87 -12.80 -0.60
N PRO A 22 2.57 -12.56 -0.81
CA PRO A 22 1.53 -13.54 -0.47
C PRO A 22 1.68 -14.90 -1.14
N TRP A 23 2.27 -14.96 -2.34
CA TRP A 23 2.47 -16.20 -3.08
C TRP A 23 3.51 -17.13 -2.44
N PHE A 24 4.39 -16.60 -1.59
CA PHE A 24 5.47 -17.34 -0.93
C PHE A 24 5.19 -17.61 0.54
N GLN A 25 3.96 -17.35 1.02
CA GLN A 25 3.63 -17.45 2.44
C GLN A 25 2.81 -18.70 2.80
N GLY A 26 2.69 -19.65 1.89
CA GLY A 26 1.94 -20.88 2.14
C GLY A 26 0.43 -20.71 2.15
N LEU A 27 -0.08 -19.61 1.62
CA LEU A 27 -1.52 -19.36 1.52
C LEU A 27 -2.15 -20.19 0.38
N PRO A 28 -3.43 -20.58 0.51
CA PRO A 28 -4.16 -21.14 -0.61
C PRO A 28 -4.15 -20.17 -1.81
N PRO A 29 -4.15 -20.68 -3.07
CA PRO A 29 -4.04 -19.80 -4.25
C PRO A 29 -5.08 -18.68 -4.31
N ALA A 30 -6.32 -18.97 -3.95
CA ALA A 30 -7.38 -17.97 -3.95
C ALA A 30 -7.11 -16.85 -2.93
N ALA A 31 -6.62 -17.19 -1.75
CA ALA A 31 -6.27 -16.22 -0.72
C ALA A 31 -5.03 -15.40 -1.13
N ALA A 32 -4.01 -16.06 -1.68
CA ALA A 32 -2.82 -15.37 -2.18
C ALA A 32 -3.18 -14.38 -3.29
N ALA A 33 -4.04 -14.78 -4.23
CA ALA A 33 -4.51 -13.89 -5.30
C ALA A 33 -5.29 -12.69 -4.75
N GLY A 34 -6.14 -12.90 -3.76
CA GLY A 34 -6.90 -11.83 -3.11
C GLY A 34 -5.99 -10.81 -2.42
N PHE A 35 -5.02 -11.29 -1.63
CA PHE A 35 -4.05 -10.40 -0.97
C PHE A 35 -3.16 -9.68 -1.97
N ALA A 36 -2.66 -10.39 -2.98
CA ALA A 36 -1.81 -9.80 -4.02
C ALA A 36 -2.57 -8.72 -4.79
N GLY A 37 -3.81 -9.00 -5.20
CA GLY A 37 -4.67 -8.03 -5.89
C GLY A 37 -4.97 -6.82 -5.03
N GLY A 38 -5.28 -7.03 -3.75
CA GLY A 38 -5.54 -5.94 -2.81
C GLY A 38 -4.32 -5.05 -2.60
N LEU A 39 -3.14 -5.62 -2.42
CA LEU A 39 -1.89 -4.88 -2.29
C LEU A 39 -1.58 -4.08 -3.54
N PHE A 40 -1.68 -4.71 -4.72
CA PHE A 40 -1.45 -4.03 -5.99
C PHE A 40 -2.39 -2.84 -6.16
N LEU A 41 -3.69 -3.05 -5.99
CA LEU A 41 -4.69 -2.00 -6.17
C LEU A 41 -4.51 -0.86 -5.16
N THR A 42 -4.17 -1.17 -3.92
CA THR A 42 -3.94 -0.17 -2.88
C THR A 42 -2.79 0.77 -3.28
N TYR A 43 -1.64 0.21 -3.63
CA TYR A 43 -0.46 1.02 -3.94
C TYR A 43 -0.56 1.69 -5.31
N ALA A 44 -1.18 1.04 -6.28
CA ALA A 44 -1.48 1.66 -7.57
C ALA A 44 -2.42 2.86 -7.39
N SER A 45 -3.42 2.75 -6.51
CA SER A 45 -4.33 3.85 -6.19
C SER A 45 -3.59 5.02 -5.51
N ILE A 46 -2.67 4.72 -4.61
CA ILE A 46 -1.84 5.77 -3.98
C ILE A 46 -1.02 6.51 -5.04
N GLY A 47 -0.36 5.77 -5.94
CA GLY A 47 0.41 6.38 -7.02
C GLY A 47 -0.45 7.24 -7.94
N LEU A 48 -1.64 6.77 -8.26
CA LEU A 48 -2.60 7.52 -9.07
C LEU A 48 -3.03 8.81 -8.37
N LEU A 49 -3.36 8.74 -7.08
CA LEU A 49 -3.75 9.92 -6.30
C LEU A 49 -2.62 10.95 -6.25
N VAL A 50 -1.39 10.50 -6.01
CA VAL A 50 -0.21 11.38 -6.02
C VAL A 50 -0.05 12.04 -7.39
N GLY A 51 -0.28 11.28 -8.46
CA GLY A 51 -0.18 11.79 -9.83
C GLY A 51 -1.28 12.79 -10.22
N LEU A 52 -2.46 12.70 -9.57
CA LEU A 52 -3.59 13.59 -9.84
C LEU A 52 -3.45 14.95 -9.17
N LEU A 53 -2.67 15.04 -8.09
CA LEU A 53 -2.59 16.26 -7.30
C LEU A 53 -1.71 17.32 -7.98
N PRO A 54 -1.98 18.61 -7.73
CA PRO A 54 -1.09 19.68 -8.14
C PRO A 54 0.30 19.52 -7.51
N ASP A 55 1.31 20.02 -8.18
CA ASP A 55 2.67 20.01 -7.65
C ASP A 55 2.82 21.10 -6.57
N PHE A 56 3.02 20.66 -5.33
CA PHE A 56 3.24 21.56 -4.18
C PHE A 56 4.71 21.78 -3.86
N GLY A 57 5.63 21.37 -4.70
CA GLY A 57 7.06 21.51 -4.48
C GLY A 57 7.67 20.55 -3.44
N ARG A 58 6.86 20.01 -2.54
CA ARG A 58 7.30 19.05 -1.51
C ARG A 58 6.75 17.64 -1.82
N ARG A 59 7.03 17.18 -3.01
CA ARG A 59 6.40 15.98 -3.59
C ARG A 59 6.53 14.72 -2.74
N VAL A 60 7.71 14.48 -2.19
CA VAL A 60 7.94 13.30 -1.35
C VAL A 60 7.13 13.37 -0.07
N ARG A 61 7.12 14.51 0.60
CA ARG A 61 6.36 14.69 1.85
C ARG A 61 4.86 14.62 1.63
N VAL A 62 4.38 15.28 0.59
CA VAL A 62 2.95 15.26 0.24
C VAL A 62 2.54 13.85 -0.18
N GLY A 63 3.36 13.18 -0.97
CA GLY A 63 3.13 11.78 -1.34
C GLY A 63 3.07 10.86 -0.12
N ALA A 64 4.00 11.01 0.81
CA ALA A 64 4.01 10.24 2.05
C ALA A 64 2.74 10.46 2.87
N LEU A 65 2.29 11.71 2.98
CA LEU A 65 1.06 12.06 3.70
C LEU A 65 -0.17 11.43 3.03
N ILE A 66 -0.25 11.48 1.72
CA ILE A 66 -1.35 10.87 0.96
C ILE A 66 -1.37 9.36 1.18
N GLY A 67 -0.22 8.71 1.06
CA GLY A 67 -0.09 7.28 1.30
C GLY A 67 -0.48 6.90 2.73
N PHE A 68 -0.08 7.69 3.70
CA PHE A 68 -0.47 7.52 5.10
C PHE A 68 -1.98 7.59 5.28
N LEU A 69 -2.60 8.67 4.79
CA LEU A 69 -4.04 8.89 4.94
C LEU A 69 -4.85 7.80 4.20
N TYR A 70 -4.44 7.43 3.01
CA TYR A 70 -5.10 6.39 2.23
C TYR A 70 -5.04 5.03 2.92
N SER A 71 -3.97 4.77 3.66
CA SER A 71 -3.75 3.49 4.32
C SER A 71 -4.49 3.34 5.66
N ILE A 72 -5.05 4.42 6.22
CA ILE A 72 -5.72 4.36 7.52
C ILE A 72 -6.86 3.34 7.57
N PRO A 73 -7.82 3.30 6.62
CA PRO A 73 -8.88 2.30 6.68
C PRO A 73 -8.34 0.86 6.65
N GLY A 74 -7.39 0.58 5.76
CA GLY A 74 -6.75 -0.74 5.68
C GLY A 74 -6.01 -1.09 6.96
N ALA A 75 -5.30 -0.13 7.55
CA ALA A 75 -4.57 -0.32 8.80
C ALA A 75 -5.53 -0.69 9.96
N VAL A 76 -6.66 -0.02 10.04
CA VAL A 76 -7.67 -0.32 11.05
C VAL A 76 -8.23 -1.72 10.85
N PHE A 77 -8.54 -2.11 9.62
CA PHE A 77 -9.02 -3.46 9.32
C PHE A 77 -8.00 -4.53 9.68
N THR A 78 -6.73 -4.33 9.36
CA THR A 78 -5.68 -5.32 9.68
C THR A 78 -5.38 -5.42 11.16
N ALA A 79 -5.67 -4.38 11.93
CA ALA A 79 -5.46 -4.37 13.37
C ALA A 79 -6.54 -5.14 14.15
N VAL A 80 -7.73 -5.34 13.56
CA VAL A 80 -8.83 -6.02 14.24
C VAL A 80 -8.51 -7.52 14.36
N PRO A 81 -8.49 -8.10 15.59
CA PRO A 81 -8.26 -9.53 15.74
C PRO A 81 -9.46 -10.34 15.21
N TYR A 82 -9.17 -11.31 14.36
CA TYR A 82 -10.18 -12.24 13.88
C TYR A 82 -10.02 -13.60 14.55
N PRO A 83 -11.10 -14.19 15.09
CA PRO A 83 -11.01 -15.52 15.71
C PRO A 83 -10.46 -16.61 14.78
N LEU A 84 -10.75 -16.48 13.49
CA LEU A 84 -10.28 -17.43 12.46
C LEU A 84 -8.77 -17.33 12.19
N ALA A 85 -8.11 -16.28 12.64
CA ALA A 85 -6.68 -16.10 12.45
C ALA A 85 -5.81 -17.07 13.25
N GLN A 86 -6.37 -17.76 14.26
CA GLN A 86 -5.62 -18.67 15.11
C GLN A 86 -5.06 -19.88 14.35
N ASP A 87 -5.77 -20.35 13.33
CA ASP A 87 -5.34 -21.47 12.50
C ASP A 87 -4.69 -21.02 11.19
N ALA A 88 -4.53 -19.72 11.01
CA ALA A 88 -3.97 -19.17 9.80
C ALA A 88 -2.43 -19.22 9.78
N PRO A 89 -1.79 -19.21 8.60
CA PRO A 89 -0.34 -19.06 8.50
C PRO A 89 0.18 -17.84 9.25
N ALA A 90 1.44 -17.87 9.70
CA ALA A 90 2.05 -16.80 10.48
C ALA A 90 1.95 -15.43 9.77
N TYR A 91 2.13 -15.40 8.46
CA TYR A 91 1.97 -14.18 7.65
C TYR A 91 0.57 -13.56 7.85
N TYR A 92 -0.46 -14.37 7.73
CA TYR A 92 -1.84 -13.91 7.90
C TYR A 92 -2.06 -13.33 9.29
N ARG A 93 -1.54 -14.00 10.33
CA ARG A 93 -1.69 -13.55 11.72
C ARG A 93 -0.92 -12.25 11.99
N GLU A 94 0.20 -12.03 11.29
CA GLU A 94 1.00 -10.82 11.47
C GLU A 94 0.42 -9.60 10.75
N PHE A 95 -0.22 -9.79 9.61
CA PHE A 95 -0.71 -8.72 8.76
C PHE A 95 -2.22 -8.55 8.75
N VAL A 96 -2.97 -9.59 9.10
CA VAL A 96 -4.43 -9.56 9.16
C VAL A 96 -4.84 -10.02 10.56
N GLY A 97 -5.36 -9.10 11.35
CA GLY A 97 -5.65 -9.37 12.75
C GLY A 97 -4.42 -9.32 13.64
N GLY A 98 -3.36 -8.68 13.19
CA GLY A 98 -2.08 -8.61 13.91
C GLY A 98 -1.98 -7.49 14.95
N GLY A 99 -3.07 -6.81 15.25
CA GLY A 99 -3.10 -5.76 16.26
C GLY A 99 -2.26 -4.53 15.92
N PRO A 100 -1.63 -3.86 16.94
CA PRO A 100 -0.88 -2.62 16.71
C PRO A 100 0.27 -2.76 15.72
N ARG A 101 0.92 -3.91 15.66
CA ARG A 101 2.02 -4.15 14.72
C ARG A 101 1.54 -4.10 13.28
N ALA A 102 0.42 -4.75 12.97
CA ALA A 102 -0.16 -4.73 11.62
C ALA A 102 -0.60 -3.33 11.23
N LEU A 103 -1.18 -2.58 12.17
CA LEU A 103 -1.56 -1.19 11.97
C LEU A 103 -0.35 -0.33 11.58
N ILE A 104 0.73 -0.41 12.35
CA ILE A 104 1.95 0.39 12.12
C ILE A 104 2.57 0.03 10.77
N LEU A 105 2.70 -1.27 10.46
CA LEU A 105 3.30 -1.73 9.20
C LEU A 105 2.48 -1.27 7.99
N THR A 106 1.15 -1.34 8.07
CA THR A 106 0.29 -0.90 6.98
C THR A 106 0.45 0.60 6.72
N LEU A 107 0.50 1.41 7.78
CA LEU A 107 0.71 2.85 7.66
C LEU A 107 2.09 3.18 7.10
N LEU A 108 3.13 2.49 7.54
CA LEU A 108 4.50 2.68 7.04
C LEU A 108 4.61 2.35 5.55
N PHE A 109 4.07 1.22 5.11
CA PHE A 109 4.12 0.83 3.71
C PHE A 109 3.31 1.78 2.83
N GLY A 110 2.15 2.24 3.30
CA GLY A 110 1.36 3.24 2.59
C GLY A 110 2.10 4.56 2.43
N SER A 111 2.72 5.03 3.51
CA SER A 111 3.53 6.25 3.49
C SER A 111 4.73 6.11 2.55
N LEU A 112 5.40 4.97 2.58
CA LEU A 112 6.55 4.70 1.71
C LEU A 112 6.13 4.67 0.25
N ALA A 113 5.03 4.01 -0.08
CA ALA A 113 4.50 3.98 -1.44
C ALA A 113 4.19 5.38 -1.95
N GLY A 114 3.54 6.20 -1.13
CA GLY A 114 3.24 7.59 -1.46
C GLY A 114 4.50 8.43 -1.63
N ALA A 115 5.50 8.26 -0.77
CA ALA A 115 6.78 8.97 -0.87
C ALA A 115 7.52 8.61 -2.16
N ILE A 116 7.54 7.33 -2.52
CA ILE A 116 8.16 6.85 -3.75
C ILE A 116 7.44 7.44 -4.97
N ALA A 117 6.11 7.37 -5.00
CA ALA A 117 5.31 7.95 -6.08
C ALA A 117 5.58 9.46 -6.21
N GLY A 118 5.63 10.17 -5.10
CA GLY A 118 5.96 11.59 -5.08
C GLY A 118 7.37 11.88 -5.60
N GLY A 119 8.33 11.04 -5.23
CA GLY A 119 9.72 11.18 -5.69
C GLY A 119 9.89 10.98 -7.21
N PHE A 120 9.09 10.08 -7.79
CA PHE A 120 9.12 9.81 -9.23
C PHE A 120 8.27 10.80 -10.04
N ARG A 121 7.45 11.58 -9.38
CA ARG A 121 6.64 12.57 -10.06
C ARG A 121 7.51 13.60 -10.77
N LYS A 122 7.10 14.02 -11.98
CA LYS A 122 7.82 15.03 -12.74
C LYS A 122 7.87 16.34 -11.98
N LYS A 123 9.05 16.97 -11.91
CA LYS A 123 9.20 18.32 -11.37
C LYS A 123 8.46 19.31 -12.28
N SER A 124 7.65 20.19 -11.67
CA SER A 124 7.21 21.36 -12.41
C SER A 124 8.41 22.26 -12.62
N SER A 125 8.63 22.63 -13.84
CA SER A 125 9.65 23.61 -14.22
C SER A 125 9.18 25.02 -13.91
#